data_fb775b6cfd8003eaa139248503b3701d
#
_entry.id   fb775b6cfd8003eaa139248503b3701d
#
_cell.length_a   1.000
_cell.length_b   1.000
_cell.length_c   1.000
_cell.angle_alpha   90.00
_cell.angle_beta   90.00
_cell.angle_gamma   90.00
#
_symmetry.space_group_name_H-M   'P 1'
#
loop_
_entity.id
_entity.type
_entity.pdbx_description
1 polymer ?
#
loop_
_entity_poly.entity_id
_entity_poly.type
_entity_poly.pdbx_seq_one_letter_code
_entity_poly.pdbx_strand_id
1 'polypeptide(L)'
;MQERWNDNMKVVIVGGVAGGATAAARIRRLNEQAEIVVFERSGYISYANCGLPYYIGDVITDRSDLTLQTPESFFSRFRVNMKVRHEVTAIHPEEKTVSVKNLETGEEFEESYDKLILSPGAKPTQPRIPGVGLDKLFTLRTVEDTLHIKDYINANHPKSAVLAGGGFIGLELAENLRELGMDVTIVQRPKQLMNPFDADMASFIHNEMRKHGVKLALGHTVEGFEERDGGVDVLLKDEQPLHADMVILAIGVSPETTLAKDAGLELGIKGSIVVNDRMETSISDIYAVGDAVQVKHFVTGQDALISLAGPANKQGRIAADNICGGDSHYTGSQGSSVIKIFGMTAATTGVNETNARKTGLDVDTVILSPMSHAGYYPGGKVMTMKVVFEKATYRLLGAQIVGYEGVDKRIDVLATAIRAGMKATKLKDLDLAYAPPYSSAKDPVNMAGFMVENIANGVLKQWHLEDADRLPRDGSVTLLDTRTVEEFAHGHIDGFFNIPVDELRERLGELDKRKPVYVICQSGLRSYIACRILAGNGFDCYNFSGGFRFYDAVTNDRCLIESATACGMDRA
;
A
#
# COMPACT_ATOMS: atom_id res chain seq x y z
N MET A 1 -26.34 -3.49 -35.57
CA MET A 1 -27.76 -3.42 -35.18
C MET A 1 -27.76 -2.87 -33.79
N GLN A 2 -28.18 -1.61 -33.60
CA GLN A 2 -28.44 -1.04 -32.29
C GLN A 2 -29.73 -1.68 -31.80
N GLU A 3 -29.63 -2.67 -30.89
CA GLU A 3 -30.77 -3.03 -30.08
C GLU A 3 -31.13 -1.77 -29.28
N ARG A 4 -32.40 -1.34 -29.39
CA ARG A 4 -32.92 -0.18 -28.71
C ARG A 4 -32.79 -0.43 -27.20
N TRP A 5 -31.95 0.32 -26.56
CA TRP A 5 -31.87 0.46 -25.11
C TRP A 5 -33.30 0.64 -24.56
N ASN A 6 -33.60 0.06 -23.41
CA ASN A 6 -34.80 0.41 -22.67
C ASN A 6 -34.63 1.88 -22.24
N ASP A 7 -35.23 2.80 -23.00
CA ASP A 7 -35.05 4.24 -22.81
C ASP A 7 -35.45 4.72 -21.40
N ASN A 8 -36.25 3.91 -20.66
CA ASN A 8 -36.75 4.23 -19.30
C ASN A 8 -36.19 3.30 -18.21
N MET A 9 -34.97 2.76 -18.39
CA MET A 9 -34.35 1.90 -17.40
C MET A 9 -34.14 2.64 -16.08
N LYS A 10 -34.57 2.04 -14.96
CA LYS A 10 -34.35 2.55 -13.61
C LYS A 10 -33.16 1.84 -12.95
N VAL A 11 -32.16 2.61 -12.55
CA VAL A 11 -30.98 2.12 -11.83
C VAL A 11 -30.93 2.67 -10.43
N VAL A 12 -30.93 1.77 -9.45
CA VAL A 12 -30.70 2.11 -8.05
C VAL A 12 -29.27 1.77 -7.69
N ILE A 13 -28.60 2.67 -6.95
CA ILE A 13 -27.21 2.53 -6.51
C ILE A 13 -27.16 2.72 -4.98
N VAL A 14 -26.57 1.77 -4.29
CA VAL A 14 -26.33 1.83 -2.83
C VAL A 14 -24.88 2.27 -2.59
N GLY A 15 -24.71 3.47 -2.04
CA GLY A 15 -23.42 4.12 -1.78
C GLY A 15 -23.03 5.13 -2.85
N GLY A 16 -22.81 6.37 -2.45
CA GLY A 16 -22.64 7.55 -3.31
C GLY A 16 -21.19 8.05 -3.41
N VAL A 17 -20.15 7.22 -3.10
CA VAL A 17 -18.74 7.63 -3.15
C VAL A 17 -18.06 7.09 -4.40
N ALA A 18 -16.82 6.61 -4.34
CA ALA A 18 -15.97 6.31 -5.50
C ALA A 18 -16.64 5.44 -6.58
N GLY A 19 -17.02 4.21 -6.26
CA GLY A 19 -17.60 3.26 -7.21
C GLY A 19 -18.99 3.67 -7.68
N GLY A 20 -19.89 4.00 -6.73
CA GLY A 20 -21.28 4.33 -7.03
C GLY A 20 -21.43 5.66 -7.77
N ALA A 21 -20.76 6.72 -7.34
CA ALA A 21 -20.79 8.01 -8.03
C ALA A 21 -20.21 7.90 -9.46
N THR A 22 -19.13 7.14 -9.64
CA THR A 22 -18.56 6.87 -10.97
C THR A 22 -19.54 6.10 -11.86
N ALA A 23 -20.18 5.06 -11.32
CA ALA A 23 -21.17 4.29 -12.05
C ALA A 23 -22.36 5.17 -12.46
N ALA A 24 -22.93 5.95 -11.52
CA ALA A 24 -24.04 6.86 -11.80
C ALA A 24 -23.75 7.86 -12.92
N ALA A 25 -22.61 8.54 -12.82
CA ALA A 25 -22.16 9.48 -13.83
C ALA A 25 -21.87 8.81 -15.19
N ARG A 26 -21.39 7.55 -15.19
CA ARG A 26 -21.12 6.78 -16.42
C ARG A 26 -22.41 6.33 -17.08
N ILE A 27 -23.38 5.80 -16.33
CA ILE A 27 -24.69 5.39 -16.84
C ILE A 27 -25.37 6.57 -17.53
N ARG A 28 -25.41 7.76 -16.91
CA ARG A 28 -25.98 8.95 -17.52
C ARG A 28 -25.35 9.30 -18.86
N ARG A 29 -24.01 9.19 -18.96
CA ARG A 29 -23.32 9.46 -20.24
C ARG A 29 -23.59 8.42 -21.33
N LEU A 30 -24.07 7.23 -20.97
CA LEU A 30 -24.41 6.15 -21.91
C LEU A 30 -25.91 6.12 -22.22
N ASN A 31 -26.76 6.46 -21.25
CA ASN A 31 -28.20 6.50 -21.38
C ASN A 31 -28.76 7.78 -20.74
N GLU A 32 -29.08 8.77 -21.58
CA GLU A 32 -29.60 10.06 -21.13
C GLU A 32 -31.02 9.97 -20.54
N GLN A 33 -31.78 8.92 -20.84
CA GLN A 33 -33.16 8.74 -20.41
C GLN A 33 -33.29 7.86 -19.15
N ALA A 34 -32.21 7.21 -18.70
CA ALA A 34 -32.26 6.34 -17.52
C ALA A 34 -32.68 7.14 -16.26
N GLU A 35 -33.56 6.59 -15.45
CA GLU A 35 -33.80 7.07 -14.09
C GLU A 35 -32.70 6.53 -13.16
N ILE A 36 -31.95 7.43 -12.52
CA ILE A 36 -30.82 7.04 -11.66
C ILE A 36 -31.02 7.61 -10.27
N VAL A 37 -31.14 6.73 -9.28
CA VAL A 37 -31.29 7.08 -7.87
C VAL A 37 -30.13 6.47 -7.08
N VAL A 38 -29.47 7.27 -6.27
CA VAL A 38 -28.37 6.83 -5.39
C VAL A 38 -28.77 7.08 -3.94
N PHE A 39 -28.68 6.04 -3.12
CA PHE A 39 -28.90 6.15 -1.68
C PHE A 39 -27.56 6.13 -0.95
N GLU A 40 -27.31 7.17 -0.15
CA GLU A 40 -26.11 7.32 0.67
C GLU A 40 -26.52 7.59 2.12
N ARG A 41 -26.07 6.74 3.03
CA ARG A 41 -26.41 6.84 4.46
C ARG A 41 -25.74 8.02 5.16
N SER A 42 -24.54 8.42 4.69
CA SER A 42 -23.85 9.62 5.20
C SER A 42 -24.47 10.90 4.64
N GLY A 43 -24.03 12.04 5.14
CA GLY A 43 -24.45 13.36 4.62
C GLY A 43 -23.68 13.80 3.38
N TYR A 44 -22.76 12.98 2.85
CA TYR A 44 -21.79 13.39 1.84
C TYR A 44 -21.69 12.38 0.71
N ILE A 45 -21.58 12.89 -0.52
CA ILE A 45 -21.34 12.10 -1.73
C ILE A 45 -20.00 12.48 -2.36
N SER A 46 -19.40 11.57 -3.12
CA SER A 46 -18.21 11.88 -3.93
C SER A 46 -17.15 12.70 -3.20
N TYR A 47 -16.93 12.41 -1.91
CA TYR A 47 -15.98 13.15 -1.09
C TYR A 47 -14.54 12.60 -1.24
N ALA A 48 -13.57 13.45 -0.87
CA ALA A 48 -12.14 13.14 -0.93
C ALA A 48 -11.73 12.21 0.23
N ASN A 49 -12.08 10.92 0.14
CA ASN A 49 -11.81 9.93 1.21
C ASN A 49 -10.32 9.88 1.61
N CYS A 50 -9.41 9.97 0.63
CA CYS A 50 -7.97 10.01 0.90
C CYS A 50 -7.48 11.37 1.44
N GLY A 51 -8.31 12.40 1.46
CA GLY A 51 -8.01 13.72 2.03
C GLY A 51 -8.29 13.83 3.53
N LEU A 52 -9.02 12.87 4.10
CA LEU A 52 -9.50 12.94 5.48
C LEU A 52 -8.38 13.05 6.52
N PRO A 53 -7.29 12.24 6.49
CA PRO A 53 -6.17 12.41 7.41
C PRO A 53 -5.50 13.78 7.28
N TYR A 54 -5.38 14.31 6.06
CA TYR A 54 -4.74 15.60 5.77
C TYR A 54 -5.56 16.79 6.24
N TYR A 55 -6.90 16.66 6.29
CA TYR A 55 -7.77 17.67 6.90
C TYR A 55 -7.62 17.68 8.44
N ILE A 56 -7.48 16.51 9.06
CA ILE A 56 -7.21 16.42 10.50
C ILE A 56 -5.91 17.16 10.84
N GLY A 57 -4.87 17.03 10.02
CA GLY A 57 -3.55 17.63 10.19
C GLY A 57 -3.38 19.07 9.68
N ASP A 58 -4.45 19.76 9.30
CA ASP A 58 -4.41 21.13 8.75
C ASP A 58 -3.62 21.29 7.44
N VAL A 59 -3.35 20.20 6.71
CA VAL A 59 -2.77 20.25 5.35
C VAL A 59 -3.86 20.69 4.36
N ILE A 60 -5.06 20.13 4.48
CA ILE A 60 -6.28 20.62 3.85
C ILE A 60 -7.02 21.45 4.90
N THR A 61 -7.22 22.72 4.66
CA THR A 61 -7.78 23.66 5.64
C THR A 61 -9.22 24.02 5.39
N ASP A 62 -9.68 23.96 4.14
CA ASP A 62 -11.08 24.23 3.79
C ASP A 62 -11.89 22.93 3.75
N ARG A 63 -12.95 22.87 4.57
CA ARG A 63 -13.88 21.74 4.58
C ARG A 63 -14.53 21.50 3.21
N SER A 64 -14.73 22.53 2.41
CA SER A 64 -15.32 22.40 1.08
C SER A 64 -14.43 21.60 0.12
N ASP A 65 -13.10 21.55 0.35
CA ASP A 65 -12.16 20.75 -0.44
C ASP A 65 -12.33 19.23 -0.20
N LEU A 66 -12.97 18.83 0.91
CA LEU A 66 -13.31 17.43 1.14
C LEU A 66 -14.56 17.01 0.36
N THR A 67 -15.47 17.93 0.06
CA THR A 67 -16.76 17.64 -0.56
C THR A 67 -16.73 18.03 -2.03
N LEU A 68 -16.21 17.16 -2.88
CA LEU A 68 -16.01 17.44 -4.32
C LEU A 68 -17.30 17.73 -5.07
N GLN A 69 -18.42 17.17 -4.63
CA GLN A 69 -19.76 17.36 -5.19
C GLN A 69 -20.81 17.41 -4.07
N THR A 70 -21.87 18.20 -4.30
CA THR A 70 -23.10 18.13 -3.51
C THR A 70 -24.19 17.40 -4.29
N PRO A 71 -25.27 16.90 -3.66
CA PRO A 71 -26.42 16.34 -4.36
C PRO A 71 -26.96 17.25 -5.46
N GLU A 72 -27.06 18.57 -5.19
CA GLU A 72 -27.56 19.57 -6.14
C GLU A 72 -26.61 19.76 -7.33
N SER A 73 -25.30 19.84 -7.08
CA SER A 73 -24.30 19.98 -8.14
C SER A 73 -24.24 18.74 -9.02
N PHE A 74 -24.38 17.55 -8.41
CA PHE A 74 -24.40 16.27 -9.11
C PHE A 74 -25.68 16.12 -9.95
N PHE A 75 -26.83 16.49 -9.38
CA PHE A 75 -28.09 16.53 -10.13
C PHE A 75 -28.05 17.54 -11.29
N SER A 76 -27.56 18.74 -11.05
CA SER A 76 -27.43 19.76 -12.10
C SER A 76 -26.63 19.26 -13.29
N ARG A 77 -25.50 18.56 -13.02
CA ARG A 77 -24.56 18.10 -14.04
C ARG A 77 -24.98 16.78 -14.71
N PHE A 78 -25.49 15.83 -13.92
CA PHE A 78 -25.72 14.46 -14.38
C PHE A 78 -27.19 14.02 -14.33
N ARG A 79 -28.11 14.82 -13.83
CA ARG A 79 -29.52 14.43 -13.62
C ARG A 79 -29.65 13.11 -12.85
N VAL A 80 -28.80 12.90 -11.86
CA VAL A 80 -28.82 11.78 -10.93
C VAL A 80 -29.39 12.24 -9.60
N ASN A 81 -30.36 11.52 -9.08
CA ASN A 81 -30.99 11.82 -7.79
C ASN A 81 -30.16 11.21 -6.65
N MET A 82 -29.32 12.02 -6.03
CA MET A 82 -28.48 11.63 -4.88
C MET A 82 -29.23 11.89 -3.58
N LYS A 83 -29.73 10.83 -2.93
CA LYS A 83 -30.41 10.89 -1.64
C LYS A 83 -29.45 10.60 -0.51
N VAL A 84 -28.88 11.63 0.11
CA VAL A 84 -28.07 11.55 1.34
C VAL A 84 -28.94 11.32 2.56
N ARG A 85 -28.39 10.83 3.67
CA ARG A 85 -29.13 10.46 4.89
C ARG A 85 -30.25 9.45 4.61
N HIS A 86 -30.06 8.60 3.59
CA HIS A 86 -30.97 7.52 3.26
C HIS A 86 -30.22 6.21 3.27
N GLU A 87 -30.62 5.30 4.14
CA GLU A 87 -30.02 3.99 4.28
C GLU A 87 -30.89 2.92 3.63
N VAL A 88 -30.31 2.14 2.73
CA VAL A 88 -30.93 0.92 2.24
C VAL A 88 -30.81 -0.14 3.33
N THR A 89 -31.95 -0.65 3.81
CA THR A 89 -32.01 -1.60 4.94
C THR A 89 -32.24 -3.03 4.52
N ALA A 90 -32.85 -3.25 3.33
CA ALA A 90 -33.04 -4.58 2.74
C ALA A 90 -33.04 -4.53 1.21
N ILE A 91 -32.77 -5.67 0.60
CA ILE A 91 -32.89 -5.89 -0.86
C ILE A 91 -33.84 -7.05 -1.07
N HIS A 92 -34.81 -6.88 -1.95
CA HIS A 92 -35.81 -7.89 -2.34
C HIS A 92 -35.59 -8.23 -3.82
N PRO A 93 -34.73 -9.23 -4.12
CA PRO A 93 -34.33 -9.52 -5.50
C PRO A 93 -35.47 -10.00 -6.41
N GLU A 94 -36.44 -10.77 -5.88
CA GLU A 94 -37.55 -11.30 -6.64
C GLU A 94 -38.53 -10.21 -7.05
N GLU A 95 -38.81 -9.26 -6.14
CA GLU A 95 -39.67 -8.10 -6.36
C GLU A 95 -38.96 -6.94 -7.07
N LYS A 96 -37.65 -7.02 -7.18
CA LYS A 96 -36.79 -5.94 -7.68
C LYS A 96 -37.02 -4.61 -6.96
N THR A 97 -37.05 -4.65 -5.62
CA THR A 97 -37.16 -3.48 -4.76
C THR A 97 -36.05 -3.44 -3.71
N VAL A 98 -35.81 -2.27 -3.16
CA VAL A 98 -35.00 -2.08 -1.95
C VAL A 98 -35.82 -1.31 -0.91
N SER A 99 -35.75 -1.74 0.35
CA SER A 99 -36.32 -0.98 1.47
C SER A 99 -35.32 0.11 1.87
N VAL A 100 -35.83 1.33 2.01
CA VAL A 100 -35.02 2.52 2.30
C VAL A 100 -35.58 3.22 3.53
N LYS A 101 -34.69 3.67 4.42
CA LYS A 101 -34.99 4.48 5.59
C LYS A 101 -34.37 5.87 5.45
N ASN A 102 -35.18 6.90 5.54
CA ASN A 102 -34.71 8.26 5.72
C ASN A 102 -34.24 8.44 7.18
N LEU A 103 -32.96 8.68 7.37
CA LEU A 103 -32.34 8.77 8.71
C LEU A 103 -32.66 10.09 9.43
N GLU A 104 -33.19 11.10 8.74
CA GLU A 104 -33.62 12.39 9.33
C GLU A 104 -35.05 12.34 9.84
N THR A 105 -35.97 11.76 9.05
CA THR A 105 -37.38 11.71 9.37
C THR A 105 -37.81 10.39 10.01
N GLY A 106 -37.06 9.33 9.83
CA GLY A 106 -37.43 7.97 10.21
C GLY A 106 -38.40 7.28 9.24
N GLU A 107 -38.80 7.95 8.16
CA GLU A 107 -39.69 7.37 7.14
C GLU A 107 -39.05 6.18 6.44
N GLU A 108 -39.86 5.12 6.27
CA GLU A 108 -39.42 3.91 5.53
C GLU A 108 -40.30 3.77 4.27
N PHE A 109 -39.68 3.47 3.15
CA PHE A 109 -40.36 3.29 1.86
C PHE A 109 -39.62 2.25 1.00
N GLU A 110 -40.27 1.81 -0.07
CA GLU A 110 -39.67 0.93 -1.06
C GLU A 110 -39.33 1.67 -2.35
N GLU A 111 -38.20 1.33 -2.95
CA GLU A 111 -37.75 1.87 -4.23
C GLU A 111 -37.52 0.70 -5.21
N SER A 112 -38.18 0.73 -6.36
CA SER A 112 -38.05 -0.31 -7.40
C SER A 112 -36.83 -0.04 -8.29
N TYR A 113 -36.28 -1.12 -8.88
CA TYR A 113 -35.18 -1.04 -9.83
C TYR A 113 -35.31 -2.02 -11.00
N ASP A 114 -34.77 -1.68 -12.16
CA ASP A 114 -34.45 -2.62 -13.22
C ASP A 114 -33.04 -3.21 -13.02
N LYS A 115 -32.10 -2.39 -12.56
CA LYS A 115 -30.73 -2.75 -12.23
C LYS A 115 -30.30 -2.15 -10.88
N LEU A 116 -29.58 -2.92 -10.09
CA LEU A 116 -29.08 -2.51 -8.77
C LEU A 116 -27.55 -2.55 -8.78
N ILE A 117 -26.90 -1.50 -8.25
CA ILE A 117 -25.46 -1.50 -7.99
C ILE A 117 -25.21 -1.38 -6.49
N LEU A 118 -24.47 -2.34 -5.93
CA LEU A 118 -24.00 -2.31 -4.55
C LEU A 118 -22.58 -1.73 -4.51
N SER A 119 -22.43 -0.56 -3.90
CA SER A 119 -21.16 0.11 -3.64
C SER A 119 -21.06 0.54 -2.17
N PRO A 120 -21.36 -0.35 -1.21
CA PRO A 120 -21.45 0.02 0.21
C PRO A 120 -20.08 0.27 0.84
N GLY A 121 -19.00 -0.06 0.13
CA GLY A 121 -17.64 0.11 0.59
C GLY A 121 -17.24 -0.86 1.70
N ALA A 122 -16.45 -0.37 2.65
CA ALA A 122 -15.99 -1.11 3.80
C ALA A 122 -16.16 -0.27 5.08
N LYS A 123 -16.25 -0.93 6.22
CA LYS A 123 -16.30 -0.30 7.54
C LYS A 123 -15.02 -0.53 8.32
N PRO A 124 -14.65 0.37 9.24
CA PRO A 124 -13.53 0.14 10.15
C PRO A 124 -13.70 -1.19 10.88
N THR A 125 -12.65 -1.98 10.92
CA THR A 125 -12.66 -3.21 11.71
C THR A 125 -12.65 -2.84 13.19
N GLN A 126 -13.65 -3.29 13.94
CA GLN A 126 -13.70 -3.15 15.40
C GLN A 126 -13.33 -4.48 16.03
N PRO A 127 -12.30 -4.51 16.89
CA PRO A 127 -11.94 -5.73 17.62
C PRO A 127 -12.98 -6.01 18.70
N ARG A 128 -13.17 -7.29 19.03
CA ARG A 128 -14.06 -7.70 20.13
C ARG A 128 -13.29 -7.73 21.45
N ILE A 129 -12.87 -6.56 21.93
CA ILE A 129 -12.10 -6.38 23.17
C ILE A 129 -12.78 -5.31 24.04
N PRO A 130 -12.53 -5.30 25.37
CA PRO A 130 -13.09 -4.31 26.28
C PRO A 130 -12.74 -2.86 25.87
N GLY A 131 -13.62 -1.92 26.15
CA GLY A 131 -13.36 -0.48 26.02
C GLY A 131 -13.46 0.09 24.60
N VAL A 132 -13.91 -0.67 23.60
CA VAL A 132 -14.03 -0.18 22.18
C VAL A 132 -15.04 0.96 22.02
N GLY A 133 -15.91 1.22 23.00
CA GLY A 133 -16.93 2.28 22.94
C GLY A 133 -16.60 3.54 23.75
N LEU A 134 -15.36 3.75 24.16
CA LEU A 134 -14.95 4.94 24.91
C LEU A 134 -15.00 6.20 24.03
N ASP A 135 -15.40 7.35 24.62
CA ASP A 135 -15.58 8.62 23.90
C ASP A 135 -14.28 9.17 23.24
N LYS A 136 -13.11 8.75 23.77
CA LYS A 136 -11.79 9.17 23.25
C LYS A 136 -11.16 8.15 22.32
N LEU A 137 -11.94 7.15 21.91
CA LEU A 137 -11.53 6.12 20.97
C LEU A 137 -12.21 6.34 19.63
N PHE A 138 -11.45 6.71 18.63
CA PHE A 138 -11.93 7.11 17.32
C PHE A 138 -11.66 6.06 16.25
N THR A 139 -12.44 6.11 15.18
CA THR A 139 -12.16 5.46 13.89
C THR A 139 -12.20 6.52 12.79
N LEU A 140 -11.56 6.26 11.66
CA LEU A 140 -11.57 7.19 10.53
C LEU A 140 -12.02 6.47 9.25
N ARG A 141 -13.18 6.89 8.73
CA ARG A 141 -13.70 6.37 7.46
C ARG A 141 -14.52 7.39 6.69
N THR A 142 -15.27 8.26 7.35
CA THR A 142 -16.23 9.20 6.76
C THR A 142 -15.83 10.64 7.03
N VAL A 143 -16.52 11.58 6.36
CA VAL A 143 -16.35 13.02 6.65
C VAL A 143 -16.81 13.32 8.08
N GLU A 144 -17.87 12.66 8.54
CA GLU A 144 -18.36 12.81 9.92
C GLU A 144 -17.31 12.38 10.95
N ASP A 145 -16.66 11.23 10.75
CA ASP A 145 -15.55 10.78 11.62
C ASP A 145 -14.43 11.82 11.68
N THR A 146 -14.07 12.35 10.52
CA THR A 146 -13.03 13.37 10.37
C THR A 146 -13.35 14.64 11.15
N LEU A 147 -14.58 15.15 11.00
CA LEU A 147 -15.03 16.35 11.71
C LEU A 147 -15.05 16.09 13.22
N HIS A 148 -15.54 14.93 13.65
CA HIS A 148 -15.56 14.56 15.07
C HIS A 148 -14.16 14.52 15.68
N ILE A 149 -13.18 13.90 14.99
CA ILE A 149 -11.77 13.88 15.42
C ILE A 149 -11.22 15.31 15.47
N LYS A 150 -11.45 16.10 14.42
CA LYS A 150 -10.94 17.48 14.33
C LYS A 150 -11.53 18.38 15.43
N ASP A 151 -12.84 18.28 15.68
CA ASP A 151 -13.53 19.03 16.73
C ASP A 151 -13.00 18.64 18.11
N TYR A 152 -12.75 17.33 18.34
CA TYR A 152 -12.14 16.86 19.58
C TYR A 152 -10.73 17.45 19.79
N ILE A 153 -9.88 17.42 18.75
CA ILE A 153 -8.53 18.00 18.80
C ILE A 153 -8.57 19.49 19.12
N ASN A 154 -9.46 20.22 18.46
CA ASN A 154 -9.59 21.67 18.63
C ASN A 154 -10.12 22.07 20.03
N ALA A 155 -11.03 21.27 20.58
CA ALA A 155 -11.64 21.54 21.89
C ALA A 155 -10.74 21.12 23.07
N ASN A 156 -10.02 20.02 22.95
CA ASN A 156 -9.31 19.39 24.06
C ASN A 156 -7.79 19.55 24.03
N HIS A 157 -7.23 19.94 22.85
CA HIS A 157 -5.78 20.13 22.64
C HIS A 157 -4.94 18.93 23.14
N PRO A 158 -5.24 17.69 22.73
CA PRO A 158 -4.52 16.49 23.17
C PRO A 158 -3.02 16.63 22.87
N LYS A 159 -2.19 16.12 23.78
CA LYS A 159 -0.73 16.13 23.66
C LYS A 159 -0.17 14.81 23.17
N SER A 160 -0.96 13.74 23.31
CA SER A 160 -0.54 12.40 22.95
C SER A 160 -1.64 11.63 22.24
N ALA A 161 -1.25 10.78 21.28
CA ALA A 161 -2.14 9.89 20.58
C ALA A 161 -1.53 8.49 20.42
N VAL A 162 -2.35 7.46 20.60
CA VAL A 162 -1.99 6.09 20.22
C VAL A 162 -2.80 5.70 18.99
N LEU A 163 -2.10 5.23 17.96
CA LEU A 163 -2.69 4.68 16.74
C LEU A 163 -2.58 3.16 16.79
N ALA A 164 -3.72 2.47 16.90
CA ALA A 164 -3.76 1.03 16.81
C ALA A 164 -3.88 0.62 15.33
N GLY A 165 -2.75 0.23 14.72
CA GLY A 165 -2.65 -0.18 13.33
C GLY A 165 -1.69 0.68 12.49
N GLY A 166 -0.78 0.00 11.78
CA GLY A 166 0.30 0.59 10.98
C GLY A 166 0.12 0.39 9.46
N GLY A 167 -1.12 0.53 8.97
CA GLY A 167 -1.45 0.59 7.54
C GLY A 167 -1.44 2.03 7.00
N PHE A 168 -1.96 2.26 5.79
CA PHE A 168 -2.02 3.58 5.14
C PHE A 168 -2.62 4.65 6.05
N ILE A 169 -3.83 4.44 6.54
CA ILE A 169 -4.55 5.41 7.39
C ILE A 169 -3.75 5.69 8.67
N GLY A 170 -3.17 4.65 9.30
CA GLY A 170 -2.38 4.80 10.52
C GLY A 170 -1.13 5.65 10.31
N LEU A 171 -0.41 5.47 9.19
CA LEU A 171 0.80 6.24 8.91
C LEU A 171 0.47 7.69 8.53
N GLU A 172 -0.55 7.91 7.69
CA GLU A 172 -1.01 9.26 7.33
C GLU A 172 -1.48 10.04 8.55
N LEU A 173 -2.25 9.40 9.46
CA LEU A 173 -2.64 10.02 10.72
C LEU A 173 -1.44 10.28 11.63
N ALA A 174 -0.48 9.35 11.73
CA ALA A 174 0.71 9.54 12.56
C ALA A 174 1.54 10.75 12.11
N GLU A 175 1.76 10.91 10.80
CA GLU A 175 2.39 12.11 10.23
C GLU A 175 1.62 13.37 10.62
N ASN A 176 0.31 13.40 10.31
CA ASN A 176 -0.50 14.60 10.51
C ASN A 176 -0.65 14.99 12.00
N LEU A 177 -0.84 14.04 12.90
CA LEU A 177 -0.90 14.31 14.35
C LEU A 177 0.47 14.73 14.90
N ARG A 178 1.56 14.17 14.39
CA ARG A 178 2.91 14.56 14.77
C ARG A 178 3.23 15.98 14.33
N GLU A 179 2.82 16.38 13.12
CA GLU A 179 2.97 17.76 12.62
C GLU A 179 2.13 18.76 13.42
N LEU A 180 1.00 18.35 14.02
CA LEU A 180 0.25 19.14 15.01
C LEU A 180 0.95 19.22 16.38
N GLY A 181 2.10 18.60 16.57
CA GLY A 181 2.91 18.65 17.79
C GLY A 181 2.56 17.61 18.84
N MET A 182 1.76 16.59 18.53
CA MET A 182 1.44 15.51 19.45
C MET A 182 2.56 14.48 19.58
N ASP A 183 2.70 13.85 20.72
CA ASP A 183 3.47 12.62 20.88
C ASP A 183 2.67 11.44 20.36
N VAL A 184 3.17 10.80 19.30
CA VAL A 184 2.45 9.73 18.59
C VAL A 184 3.14 8.39 18.78
N THR A 185 2.36 7.37 19.16
CA THR A 185 2.79 5.97 19.22
C THR A 185 1.92 5.12 18.31
N ILE A 186 2.55 4.33 17.42
CA ILE A 186 1.85 3.31 16.63
C ILE A 186 2.01 1.96 17.30
N VAL A 187 0.89 1.30 17.60
CA VAL A 187 0.85 -0.09 18.05
C VAL A 187 0.46 -0.98 16.89
N GLN A 188 1.27 -2.00 16.60
CA GLN A 188 1.03 -2.89 15.47
C GLN A 188 1.29 -4.35 15.88
N ARG A 189 0.32 -5.23 15.61
CA ARG A 189 0.44 -6.66 15.93
C ARG A 189 1.54 -7.39 15.15
N PRO A 190 1.68 -7.23 13.82
CA PRO A 190 2.89 -7.65 13.12
C PRO A 190 4.12 -6.86 13.57
N LYS A 191 5.31 -7.47 13.40
CA LYS A 191 6.60 -6.80 13.63
C LYS A 191 6.99 -5.85 12.47
N GLN A 192 6.02 -5.36 11.70
CA GLN A 192 6.24 -4.38 10.63
C GLN A 192 5.01 -3.51 10.39
N LEU A 193 5.26 -2.29 9.92
CA LEU A 193 4.26 -1.42 9.31
C LEU A 193 4.05 -1.81 7.84
N MET A 194 2.97 -1.35 7.22
CA MET A 194 2.74 -1.46 5.77
C MET A 194 2.90 -2.88 5.22
N ASN A 195 1.99 -3.77 5.59
CA ASN A 195 1.97 -5.18 5.12
C ASN A 195 2.11 -5.41 3.59
N PRO A 196 1.76 -4.47 2.69
CA PRO A 196 2.06 -4.61 1.26
C PRO A 196 3.56 -4.65 0.92
N PHE A 197 4.43 -4.17 1.81
CA PHE A 197 5.88 -4.24 1.66
C PHE A 197 6.44 -5.53 2.27
N ASP A 198 7.61 -5.96 1.78
CA ASP A 198 8.42 -6.94 2.50
C ASP A 198 9.06 -6.29 3.74
N ALA A 199 9.39 -7.09 4.76
CA ALA A 199 9.89 -6.58 6.04
C ALA A 199 11.20 -5.78 5.89
N ASP A 200 12.06 -6.17 4.95
CA ASP A 200 13.30 -5.48 4.65
C ASP A 200 13.06 -4.07 4.07
N MET A 201 12.05 -3.91 3.20
CA MET A 201 11.67 -2.61 2.65
C MET A 201 10.88 -1.77 3.66
N ALA A 202 10.07 -2.40 4.52
CA ALA A 202 9.34 -1.73 5.60
C ALA A 202 10.30 -1.11 6.64
N SER A 203 11.52 -1.64 6.81
CA SER A 203 12.53 -1.08 7.70
C SER A 203 12.87 0.39 7.38
N PHE A 204 12.86 0.77 6.11
CA PHE A 204 13.04 2.18 5.73
C PHE A 204 11.88 3.06 6.19
N ILE A 205 10.66 2.53 6.16
CA ILE A 205 9.46 3.22 6.66
C ILE A 205 9.55 3.38 8.18
N HIS A 206 9.95 2.33 8.90
CA HIS A 206 10.15 2.38 10.36
C HIS A 206 11.19 3.44 10.74
N ASN A 207 12.33 3.45 10.06
CA ASN A 207 13.41 4.41 10.31
C ASN A 207 12.97 5.85 10.05
N GLU A 208 12.19 6.12 9.00
CA GLU A 208 11.67 7.47 8.73
C GLU A 208 10.66 7.91 9.80
N MET A 209 9.76 7.01 10.24
CA MET A 209 8.82 7.30 11.32
C MET A 209 9.54 7.65 12.64
N ARG A 210 10.53 6.83 13.05
CA ARG A 210 11.34 7.09 14.26
C ARG A 210 12.12 8.39 14.16
N LYS A 211 12.72 8.68 13.01
CA LYS A 211 13.44 9.92 12.75
C LYS A 211 12.60 11.18 12.99
N HIS A 212 11.28 11.08 12.75
CA HIS A 212 10.33 12.15 13.02
C HIS A 212 9.67 12.07 14.40
N GLY A 213 10.18 11.21 15.28
CA GLY A 213 9.76 11.10 16.68
C GLY A 213 8.48 10.30 16.90
N VAL A 214 8.04 9.52 15.90
CA VAL A 214 6.95 8.56 16.10
C VAL A 214 7.48 7.31 16.78
N LYS A 215 6.88 6.93 17.92
CA LYS A 215 7.21 5.72 18.65
C LYS A 215 6.54 4.51 17.99
N LEU A 216 7.27 3.40 17.88
CA LEU A 216 6.78 2.17 17.24
C LEU A 216 6.76 1.02 18.24
N ALA A 217 5.57 0.56 18.61
CA ALA A 217 5.33 -0.66 19.38
C ALA A 217 4.92 -1.80 18.43
N LEU A 218 5.92 -2.39 17.76
CA LEU A 218 5.72 -3.45 16.76
C LEU A 218 5.78 -4.83 17.42
N GLY A 219 4.92 -5.75 16.97
CA GLY A 219 4.80 -7.09 17.55
C GLY A 219 3.90 -7.16 18.79
N HIS A 220 3.18 -6.07 19.14
CA HIS A 220 2.33 -5.99 20.32
C HIS A 220 0.85 -6.09 19.96
N THR A 221 0.09 -6.83 20.78
CA THR A 221 -1.35 -7.02 20.61
C THR A 221 -2.11 -6.20 21.63
N VAL A 222 -3.05 -5.38 21.16
CA VAL A 222 -3.99 -4.65 22.01
C VAL A 222 -5.05 -5.61 22.52
N GLU A 223 -5.26 -5.63 23.85
CA GLU A 223 -6.25 -6.49 24.52
C GLU A 223 -7.44 -5.72 25.09
N GLY A 224 -7.36 -4.39 25.17
CA GLY A 224 -8.45 -3.56 25.67
C GLY A 224 -8.07 -2.08 25.78
N PHE A 225 -9.05 -1.31 26.24
CA PHE A 225 -8.91 0.13 26.49
C PHE A 225 -9.62 0.47 27.80
N GLU A 226 -9.01 1.31 28.62
CA GLU A 226 -9.58 1.76 29.90
C GLU A 226 -9.42 3.28 30.03
N GLU A 227 -10.47 3.98 30.47
CA GLU A 227 -10.33 5.39 30.83
C GLU A 227 -9.53 5.53 32.11
N ARG A 228 -8.52 6.40 32.08
CA ARG A 228 -7.68 6.68 33.23
C ARG A 228 -7.12 8.10 33.18
N ASP A 229 -7.09 8.78 34.29
CA ASP A 229 -6.43 10.09 34.48
C ASP A 229 -6.73 11.12 33.40
N GLY A 230 -7.98 11.11 32.87
CA GLY A 230 -8.41 12.02 31.82
C GLY A 230 -7.99 11.62 30.40
N GLY A 231 -7.33 10.49 30.22
CA GLY A 231 -6.94 9.88 28.94
C GLY A 231 -7.44 8.44 28.81
N VAL A 232 -6.77 7.66 27.98
CA VAL A 232 -7.05 6.24 27.70
C VAL A 232 -5.78 5.43 27.89
N ASP A 233 -5.84 4.39 28.69
CA ASP A 233 -4.82 3.34 28.76
C ASP A 233 -5.12 2.28 27.68
N VAL A 234 -4.18 2.09 26.77
CA VAL A 234 -4.21 1.01 25.79
C VAL A 234 -3.53 -0.20 26.41
N LEU A 235 -4.33 -1.22 26.72
CA LEU A 235 -3.86 -2.45 27.35
C LEU A 235 -3.19 -3.35 26.32
N LEU A 236 -1.94 -3.69 26.55
CA LEU A 236 -1.15 -4.56 25.69
C LEU A 236 -0.95 -5.92 26.35
N LYS A 237 -0.89 -6.96 25.52
CA LYS A 237 -0.65 -8.32 25.97
C LYS A 237 0.75 -8.44 26.57
N ASP A 238 0.83 -8.90 27.83
CA ASP A 238 2.08 -9.17 28.55
C ASP A 238 3.01 -7.95 28.72
N GLU A 239 2.48 -6.71 28.62
CA GLU A 239 3.25 -5.46 28.69
C GLU A 239 2.53 -4.40 29.54
N GLN A 240 3.23 -3.32 29.86
CA GLN A 240 2.63 -2.18 30.53
C GLN A 240 1.69 -1.42 29.58
N PRO A 241 0.57 -0.88 30.08
CA PRO A 241 -0.34 -0.06 29.29
C PRO A 241 0.35 1.17 28.71
N LEU A 242 -0.09 1.59 27.53
CA LEU A 242 0.27 2.87 26.94
C LEU A 242 -0.81 3.90 27.24
N HIS A 243 -0.46 4.97 27.93
CA HIS A 243 -1.37 6.07 28.22
C HIS A 243 -1.34 7.12 27.10
N ALA A 244 -2.51 7.60 26.68
CA ALA A 244 -2.65 8.70 25.71
C ALA A 244 -3.92 9.51 25.94
N ASP A 245 -3.92 10.78 25.48
CA ASP A 245 -5.09 11.65 25.54
C ASP A 245 -6.21 11.20 24.57
N MET A 246 -5.83 10.54 23.49
CA MET A 246 -6.75 9.98 22.50
C MET A 246 -6.18 8.73 21.82
N VAL A 247 -7.08 7.89 21.31
CA VAL A 247 -6.72 6.68 20.57
C VAL A 247 -7.47 6.63 19.24
N ILE A 248 -6.81 6.24 18.14
CA ILE A 248 -7.46 6.00 16.86
C ILE A 248 -7.24 4.55 16.42
N LEU A 249 -8.33 3.84 16.13
CA LEU A 249 -8.31 2.49 15.61
C LEU A 249 -8.14 2.52 14.09
N ALA A 250 -6.96 2.11 13.62
CA ALA A 250 -6.61 2.00 12.21
C ALA A 250 -6.20 0.56 11.84
N ILE A 251 -6.81 -0.45 12.48
CA ILE A 251 -6.46 -1.89 12.36
C ILE A 251 -6.92 -2.53 11.04
N GLY A 252 -7.45 -1.74 10.12
CA GLY A 252 -7.93 -2.14 8.81
C GLY A 252 -9.43 -1.99 8.65
N VAL A 253 -9.92 -2.45 7.50
CA VAL A 253 -11.34 -2.37 7.13
C VAL A 253 -11.89 -3.75 6.80
N SER A 254 -13.19 -3.90 6.98
CA SER A 254 -13.95 -5.11 6.61
C SER A 254 -15.00 -4.73 5.57
N PRO A 255 -15.23 -5.54 4.53
CA PRO A 255 -16.29 -5.31 3.56
C PRO A 255 -17.64 -5.08 4.23
N GLU A 256 -18.40 -4.06 3.79
CA GLU A 256 -19.76 -3.85 4.27
C GLU A 256 -20.72 -4.66 3.40
N THR A 257 -21.09 -5.85 3.86
CA THR A 257 -21.81 -6.84 3.05
C THR A 257 -23.06 -7.40 3.72
N THR A 258 -23.55 -6.73 4.77
CA THR A 258 -24.75 -7.14 5.49
C THR A 258 -25.94 -7.25 4.54
N LEU A 259 -26.21 -6.23 3.74
CA LEU A 259 -27.27 -6.22 2.73
C LEU A 259 -27.15 -7.37 1.73
N ALA A 260 -25.93 -7.59 1.23
CA ALA A 260 -25.67 -8.65 0.25
C ALA A 260 -25.91 -10.05 0.85
N LYS A 261 -25.46 -10.25 2.09
CA LYS A 261 -25.66 -11.50 2.83
C LYS A 261 -27.16 -11.79 3.05
N ASP A 262 -27.90 -10.81 3.54
CA ASP A 262 -29.30 -10.95 3.89
C ASP A 262 -30.19 -11.14 2.65
N ALA A 263 -29.76 -10.62 1.50
CA ALA A 263 -30.38 -10.82 0.20
C ALA A 263 -29.98 -12.17 -0.47
N GLY A 264 -29.09 -12.97 0.15
CA GLY A 264 -28.69 -14.27 -0.37
C GLY A 264 -27.64 -14.23 -1.47
N LEU A 265 -26.90 -13.12 -1.63
CA LEU A 265 -25.78 -13.04 -2.58
C LEU A 265 -24.62 -13.94 -2.12
N GLU A 266 -23.88 -14.50 -3.08
CA GLU A 266 -22.69 -15.29 -2.79
C GLU A 266 -21.58 -14.39 -2.19
N LEU A 267 -21.02 -14.86 -1.06
CA LEU A 267 -19.91 -14.19 -0.38
C LEU A 267 -18.64 -15.05 -0.44
N GLY A 268 -17.52 -14.39 -0.66
CA GLY A 268 -16.19 -15.00 -0.76
C GLY A 268 -15.29 -14.70 0.42
N ILE A 269 -14.00 -14.44 0.11
CA ILE A 269 -12.96 -14.20 1.12
C ILE A 269 -13.33 -13.05 2.07
N LYS A 270 -13.15 -13.27 3.37
CA LYS A 270 -13.48 -12.28 4.43
C LYS A 270 -14.91 -11.73 4.34
N GLY A 271 -15.84 -12.46 3.74
CA GLY A 271 -17.23 -12.04 3.59
C GLY A 271 -17.48 -10.98 2.50
N SER A 272 -16.58 -10.82 1.55
CA SER A 272 -16.74 -9.93 0.39
C SER A 272 -17.74 -10.47 -0.61
N ILE A 273 -18.38 -9.61 -1.39
CA ILE A 273 -19.31 -10.00 -2.44
C ILE A 273 -18.53 -10.63 -3.61
N VAL A 274 -18.96 -11.82 -4.04
CA VAL A 274 -18.42 -12.48 -5.24
C VAL A 274 -19.03 -11.81 -6.47
N VAL A 275 -18.16 -11.40 -7.39
CA VAL A 275 -18.56 -10.85 -8.69
C VAL A 275 -17.76 -11.53 -9.81
N ASN A 276 -18.36 -11.59 -11.00
CA ASN A 276 -17.62 -11.97 -12.20
C ASN A 276 -16.80 -10.80 -12.75
N ASP A 277 -16.12 -10.99 -13.87
CA ASP A 277 -15.31 -9.93 -14.50
C ASP A 277 -16.13 -8.80 -15.14
N ARG A 278 -17.46 -8.99 -15.24
CA ARG A 278 -18.42 -7.96 -15.67
C ARG A 278 -19.00 -7.16 -14.48
N MET A 279 -18.56 -7.43 -13.26
CA MET A 279 -19.07 -6.91 -11.98
C MET A 279 -20.50 -7.37 -11.63
N GLU A 280 -20.98 -8.45 -12.23
CA GLU A 280 -22.28 -9.07 -11.92
C GLU A 280 -22.14 -9.97 -10.70
N THR A 281 -23.11 -9.94 -9.80
CA THR A 281 -23.19 -10.82 -8.61
C THR A 281 -23.82 -12.17 -8.97
N SER A 282 -24.02 -13.02 -7.97
CA SER A 282 -24.70 -14.32 -8.12
C SER A 282 -26.21 -14.19 -8.44
N ILE A 283 -26.79 -13.00 -8.28
CA ILE A 283 -28.20 -12.72 -8.60
C ILE A 283 -28.26 -11.79 -9.79
N SER A 284 -29.06 -12.14 -10.80
CA SER A 284 -29.20 -11.35 -12.02
C SER A 284 -29.69 -9.92 -11.73
N ASP A 285 -29.27 -8.98 -12.54
CA ASP A 285 -29.61 -7.55 -12.44
C ASP A 285 -29.03 -6.84 -11.21
N ILE A 286 -28.21 -7.53 -10.39
CA ILE A 286 -27.49 -6.96 -9.25
C ILE A 286 -25.98 -7.00 -9.52
N TYR A 287 -25.36 -5.84 -9.46
CA TYR A 287 -23.92 -5.60 -9.64
C TYR A 287 -23.30 -5.18 -8.32
N ALA A 288 -22.01 -5.40 -8.13
CA ALA A 288 -21.32 -4.87 -6.96
C ALA A 288 -19.91 -4.37 -7.33
N VAL A 289 -19.47 -3.28 -6.68
CA VAL A 289 -18.21 -2.60 -6.97
C VAL A 289 -17.56 -2.02 -5.69
N GLY A 290 -16.27 -1.73 -5.78
CA GLY A 290 -15.50 -1.05 -4.72
C GLY A 290 -14.99 -1.99 -3.63
N ASP A 291 -14.79 -1.45 -2.42
CA ASP A 291 -14.11 -2.15 -1.31
C ASP A 291 -14.89 -3.38 -0.77
N ALA A 292 -16.16 -3.51 -1.15
CA ALA A 292 -17.01 -4.62 -0.73
C ALA A 292 -16.82 -5.90 -1.56
N VAL A 293 -16.15 -5.82 -2.73
CA VAL A 293 -16.09 -6.94 -3.67
C VAL A 293 -14.76 -7.69 -3.63
N GLN A 294 -14.85 -9.00 -3.91
CA GLN A 294 -13.71 -9.84 -4.21
C GLN A 294 -13.27 -9.65 -5.66
N VAL A 295 -11.97 -9.57 -5.88
CA VAL A 295 -11.38 -9.45 -7.22
C VAL A 295 -10.26 -10.45 -7.41
N LYS A 296 -9.84 -10.70 -8.65
CA LYS A 296 -8.61 -11.47 -8.91
C LYS A 296 -7.39 -10.56 -8.80
N HIS A 297 -6.37 -11.03 -8.07
CA HIS A 297 -5.05 -10.40 -8.08
C HIS A 297 -4.39 -10.65 -9.44
N PHE A 298 -4.05 -9.60 -10.16
CA PHE A 298 -3.60 -9.68 -11.55
C PHE A 298 -2.37 -10.59 -11.76
N VAL A 299 -1.42 -10.56 -10.82
CA VAL A 299 -0.16 -11.33 -10.96
C VAL A 299 -0.32 -12.79 -10.57
N THR A 300 -1.03 -13.07 -9.47
CA THR A 300 -1.16 -14.43 -8.89
C THR A 300 -2.40 -15.18 -9.35
N GLY A 301 -3.40 -14.49 -9.90
CA GLY A 301 -4.70 -15.07 -10.24
C GLY A 301 -5.56 -15.45 -9.05
N GLN A 302 -5.07 -15.27 -7.81
CA GLN A 302 -5.82 -15.62 -6.59
C GLN A 302 -6.87 -14.57 -6.27
N ASP A 303 -7.85 -14.97 -5.48
CA ASP A 303 -8.85 -14.06 -4.94
C ASP A 303 -8.21 -13.08 -3.95
N ALA A 304 -8.58 -11.82 -4.07
CA ALA A 304 -8.02 -10.73 -3.28
C ALA A 304 -9.06 -9.68 -2.91
N LEU A 305 -8.81 -8.98 -1.80
CA LEU A 305 -9.46 -7.72 -1.44
C LEU A 305 -8.46 -6.60 -1.66
N ILE A 306 -8.79 -5.67 -2.53
CA ILE A 306 -7.93 -4.53 -2.86
C ILE A 306 -8.75 -3.26 -2.74
N SER A 307 -8.81 -2.74 -1.52
CA SER A 307 -9.58 -1.55 -1.15
C SER A 307 -8.83 -0.28 -1.53
N LEU A 308 -8.89 0.08 -2.82
CA LEU A 308 -8.25 1.25 -3.40
C LEU A 308 -9.22 2.00 -4.33
N ALA A 309 -9.13 3.31 -4.37
CA ALA A 309 -10.01 4.16 -5.16
C ALA A 309 -9.90 3.91 -6.68
N GLY A 310 -8.70 3.66 -7.20
CA GLY A 310 -8.48 3.36 -8.61
C GLY A 310 -9.25 2.12 -9.10
N PRO A 311 -9.12 0.96 -8.45
CA PRO A 311 -9.96 -0.21 -8.69
C PRO A 311 -11.46 0.08 -8.60
N ALA A 312 -11.93 0.75 -7.52
CA ALA A 312 -13.34 1.06 -7.34
C ALA A 312 -13.92 1.88 -8.50
N ASN A 313 -13.20 2.90 -8.96
CA ASN A 313 -13.61 3.73 -10.12
C ASN A 313 -13.67 2.93 -11.42
N LYS A 314 -12.70 2.04 -11.68
CA LYS A 314 -12.69 1.17 -12.86
C LYS A 314 -13.85 0.18 -12.83
N GLN A 315 -14.12 -0.43 -11.68
CA GLN A 315 -15.24 -1.35 -11.47
C GLN A 315 -16.59 -0.65 -11.67
N GLY A 316 -16.78 0.56 -11.09
CA GLY A 316 -17.99 1.37 -11.30
C GLY A 316 -18.24 1.69 -12.77
N ARG A 317 -17.18 2.00 -13.51
CA ARG A 317 -17.27 2.22 -14.97
C ARG A 317 -17.67 0.94 -15.71
N ILE A 318 -17.05 -0.20 -15.40
CA ILE A 318 -17.34 -1.50 -16.04
C ILE A 318 -18.76 -1.95 -15.76
N ALA A 319 -19.23 -1.86 -14.51
CA ALA A 319 -20.63 -2.15 -14.16
C ALA A 319 -21.60 -1.28 -14.97
N ALA A 320 -21.35 0.02 -15.06
CA ALA A 320 -22.16 0.94 -15.85
C ALA A 320 -22.15 0.62 -17.34
N ASP A 321 -20.99 0.30 -17.93
CA ASP A 321 -20.89 -0.09 -19.34
C ASP A 321 -21.73 -1.34 -19.61
N ASN A 322 -21.68 -2.36 -18.72
CA ASN A 322 -22.40 -3.61 -18.86
C ASN A 322 -23.91 -3.47 -18.63
N ILE A 323 -24.30 -2.68 -17.62
CA ILE A 323 -25.71 -2.31 -17.39
C ILE A 323 -26.31 -1.65 -18.62
N CYS A 324 -25.52 -0.81 -19.28
CA CYS A 324 -25.92 -0.18 -20.54
C CYS A 324 -25.62 -1.05 -21.78
N GLY A 325 -25.51 -2.41 -21.69
CA GLY A 325 -25.38 -3.40 -22.77
C GLY A 325 -24.02 -3.45 -23.44
N GLY A 326 -23.01 -2.86 -22.80
CA GLY A 326 -21.62 -3.03 -23.21
C GLY A 326 -21.07 -4.43 -22.87
N ASP A 327 -19.83 -4.68 -23.28
CA ASP A 327 -19.07 -5.89 -22.99
C ASP A 327 -17.71 -5.52 -22.42
N SER A 328 -17.71 -4.94 -21.22
CA SER A 328 -16.52 -4.51 -20.50
C SER A 328 -16.13 -5.51 -19.43
N HIS A 329 -14.81 -5.79 -19.32
CA HIS A 329 -14.28 -6.79 -18.38
C HIS A 329 -13.24 -6.21 -17.44
N TYR A 330 -13.34 -6.57 -16.16
CA TYR A 330 -12.36 -6.23 -15.14
C TYR A 330 -11.26 -7.29 -15.08
N THR A 331 -10.07 -6.91 -15.51
CA THR A 331 -8.92 -7.83 -15.59
C THR A 331 -8.15 -7.98 -14.27
N GLY A 332 -8.79 -7.70 -13.15
CA GLY A 332 -8.19 -7.78 -11.82
C GLY A 332 -7.32 -6.55 -11.46
N SER A 333 -6.83 -6.57 -10.23
CA SER A 333 -5.96 -5.51 -9.68
C SER A 333 -4.62 -6.07 -9.25
N GLN A 334 -3.58 -5.27 -9.36
CA GLN A 334 -2.22 -5.61 -8.88
C GLN A 334 -1.81 -4.87 -7.61
N GLY A 335 -2.72 -4.07 -7.02
CA GLY A 335 -2.50 -3.39 -5.75
C GLY A 335 -1.47 -2.27 -5.78
N SER A 336 -1.31 -1.57 -6.93
CA SER A 336 -0.39 -0.42 -7.01
C SER A 336 -0.81 0.66 -6.03
N SER A 337 0.11 1.06 -5.17
CA SER A 337 -0.12 2.06 -4.13
C SER A 337 1.12 2.89 -3.85
N VAL A 338 0.90 4.10 -3.40
CA VAL A 338 1.92 5.06 -2.98
C VAL A 338 1.45 5.78 -1.74
N ILE A 339 2.38 6.09 -0.85
CA ILE A 339 2.14 6.86 0.38
C ILE A 339 3.27 7.86 0.60
N LYS A 340 2.92 9.05 1.06
CA LYS A 340 3.86 10.02 1.62
C LYS A 340 4.02 9.74 3.12
N ILE A 341 5.25 9.75 3.61
CA ILE A 341 5.61 9.56 5.01
C ILE A 341 6.61 10.66 5.35
N PHE A 342 6.14 11.76 5.91
CA PHE A 342 6.91 12.99 6.08
C PHE A 342 7.55 13.43 4.76
N GLY A 343 8.88 13.41 4.67
CA GLY A 343 9.59 13.73 3.43
C GLY A 343 9.79 12.56 2.48
N MET A 344 9.55 11.34 2.92
CA MET A 344 9.76 10.11 2.15
C MET A 344 8.51 9.68 1.40
N THR A 345 8.70 9.08 0.25
CA THR A 345 7.67 8.36 -0.52
C THR A 345 7.95 6.87 -0.46
N ALA A 346 6.93 6.07 -0.17
CA ALA A 346 6.98 4.62 -0.27
C ALA A 346 5.91 4.13 -1.26
N ALA A 347 6.29 3.26 -2.20
CA ALA A 347 5.38 2.77 -3.23
C ALA A 347 5.60 1.29 -3.52
N THR A 348 4.51 0.58 -3.86
CA THR A 348 4.54 -0.84 -4.21
C THR A 348 3.57 -1.16 -5.32
N THR A 349 3.86 -2.20 -6.10
CA THR A 349 2.99 -2.72 -7.16
C THR A 349 3.23 -4.21 -7.36
N GLY A 350 2.21 -4.93 -7.78
CA GLY A 350 2.27 -6.37 -7.99
C GLY A 350 2.29 -7.16 -6.68
N VAL A 351 3.08 -8.22 -6.63
CA VAL A 351 3.21 -9.08 -5.45
C VAL A 351 4.58 -8.88 -4.81
N ASN A 352 4.64 -8.72 -3.48
CA ASN A 352 5.91 -8.71 -2.76
C ASN A 352 6.52 -10.12 -2.69
N GLU A 353 7.80 -10.21 -2.38
CA GLU A 353 8.54 -11.47 -2.33
C GLU A 353 7.90 -12.48 -1.37
N THR A 354 7.58 -12.04 -0.16
CA THR A 354 6.97 -12.86 0.89
C THR A 354 5.67 -13.51 0.42
N ASN A 355 4.79 -12.74 -0.22
CA ASN A 355 3.52 -13.25 -0.72
C ASN A 355 3.69 -14.09 -1.99
N ALA A 356 4.63 -13.73 -2.88
CA ALA A 356 4.94 -14.55 -4.05
C ALA A 356 5.39 -15.96 -3.63
N ARG A 357 6.31 -16.07 -2.66
CA ARG A 357 6.75 -17.36 -2.10
C ARG A 357 5.60 -18.15 -1.44
N LYS A 358 4.71 -17.47 -0.71
CA LYS A 358 3.51 -18.11 -0.11
C LYS A 358 2.54 -18.67 -1.14
N THR A 359 2.50 -18.11 -2.34
CA THR A 359 1.67 -18.63 -3.45
C THR A 359 2.35 -19.77 -4.23
N GLY A 360 3.56 -20.19 -3.82
CA GLY A 360 4.32 -21.25 -4.45
C GLY A 360 5.15 -20.82 -5.67
N LEU A 361 5.25 -19.52 -5.93
CA LEU A 361 6.12 -19.01 -6.99
C LEU A 361 7.59 -19.09 -6.59
N ASP A 362 8.44 -19.64 -7.47
CA ASP A 362 9.89 -19.60 -7.29
C ASP A 362 10.42 -18.27 -7.82
N VAL A 363 10.73 -17.39 -6.88
CA VAL A 363 11.11 -16.01 -7.16
C VAL A 363 12.51 -15.68 -6.72
N ASP A 364 13.11 -14.71 -7.39
CA ASP A 364 14.31 -14.01 -6.98
C ASP A 364 14.07 -12.50 -7.02
N THR A 365 14.99 -11.75 -6.41
CA THR A 365 14.90 -10.29 -6.30
C THR A 365 16.20 -9.62 -6.66
N VAL A 366 16.12 -8.39 -7.15
CA VAL A 366 17.25 -7.47 -7.19
C VAL A 366 16.93 -6.24 -6.36
N ILE A 367 17.91 -5.83 -5.55
CA ILE A 367 17.82 -4.62 -4.73
C ILE A 367 18.92 -3.66 -5.14
N LEU A 368 18.56 -2.43 -5.42
CA LEU A 368 19.48 -1.38 -5.83
C LEU A 368 19.13 -0.05 -5.16
N SER A 369 20.18 0.76 -4.94
CA SER A 369 20.02 2.09 -4.32
C SER A 369 20.58 3.19 -5.22
N PRO A 370 19.90 3.50 -6.35
CA PRO A 370 20.31 4.55 -7.28
C PRO A 370 19.93 5.94 -6.78
N MET A 371 20.53 6.96 -7.41
CA MET A 371 20.09 8.34 -7.27
C MET A 371 18.78 8.58 -8.02
N SER A 372 17.96 9.50 -7.53
CA SER A 372 16.70 9.93 -8.19
C SER A 372 16.95 10.56 -9.56
N HIS A 373 18.08 11.25 -9.72
CA HIS A 373 18.50 11.90 -10.94
C HIS A 373 20.04 11.96 -11.04
N ALA A 374 20.56 12.59 -12.09
CA ALA A 374 22.00 12.71 -12.36
C ALA A 374 22.74 13.37 -11.19
N GLY A 375 23.80 12.71 -10.67
CA GLY A 375 24.50 13.13 -9.46
C GLY A 375 25.25 14.46 -9.59
N TYR A 376 25.51 14.94 -10.81
CA TYR A 376 26.10 16.26 -11.05
C TYR A 376 25.07 17.41 -11.00
N TYR A 377 23.77 17.09 -11.01
CA TYR A 377 22.71 18.07 -10.80
C TYR A 377 22.34 18.13 -9.32
N PRO A 378 22.24 19.34 -8.72
CA PRO A 378 21.99 19.47 -7.28
C PRO A 378 20.66 18.88 -6.82
N GLY A 379 20.63 18.37 -5.60
CA GLY A 379 19.41 17.92 -4.94
C GLY A 379 19.09 16.43 -5.07
N GLY A 380 19.88 15.66 -5.84
CA GLY A 380 19.65 14.22 -6.00
C GLY A 380 19.55 13.47 -4.69
N LYS A 381 18.55 12.60 -4.58
CA LYS A 381 18.28 11.76 -3.40
C LYS A 381 18.43 10.29 -3.76
N VAL A 382 18.95 9.51 -2.84
CA VAL A 382 19.01 8.05 -3.01
C VAL A 382 17.63 7.46 -2.78
N MET A 383 17.21 6.55 -3.67
CA MET A 383 16.07 5.66 -3.45
C MET A 383 16.55 4.23 -3.28
N THR A 384 15.77 3.39 -2.62
CA THR A 384 16.00 1.94 -2.59
C THR A 384 14.84 1.25 -3.31
N MET A 385 15.17 0.44 -4.31
CA MET A 385 14.23 -0.27 -5.16
C MET A 385 14.47 -1.77 -5.04
N LYS A 386 13.39 -2.54 -4.80
CA LYS A 386 13.36 -3.99 -4.83
C LYS A 386 12.44 -4.43 -5.96
N VAL A 387 12.94 -5.27 -6.87
CA VAL A 387 12.17 -5.84 -7.99
C VAL A 387 12.08 -7.34 -7.80
N VAL A 388 10.87 -7.88 -7.87
CA VAL A 388 10.55 -9.31 -7.71
C VAL A 388 10.25 -9.92 -9.07
N PHE A 389 10.88 -11.02 -9.41
CA PHE A 389 10.69 -11.73 -10.67
C PHE A 389 10.72 -13.26 -10.48
N GLU A 390 10.05 -13.96 -11.40
CA GLU A 390 10.03 -15.42 -11.44
C GLU A 390 11.37 -15.95 -11.99
N LYS A 391 12.03 -16.88 -11.30
CA LYS A 391 13.37 -17.35 -11.69
C LYS A 391 13.39 -18.03 -13.06
N ALA A 392 12.40 -18.87 -13.34
CA ALA A 392 12.40 -19.68 -14.56
C ALA A 392 12.15 -18.86 -15.83
N THR A 393 11.30 -17.83 -15.76
CA THR A 393 10.82 -17.07 -16.92
C THR A 393 11.32 -15.63 -16.95
N TYR A 394 11.84 -15.12 -15.83
CA TYR A 394 12.15 -13.71 -15.58
C TYR A 394 10.93 -12.79 -15.67
N ARG A 395 9.70 -13.33 -15.59
CA ARG A 395 8.48 -12.52 -15.59
C ARG A 395 8.51 -11.56 -14.41
N LEU A 396 8.26 -10.28 -14.67
CA LEU A 396 8.16 -9.26 -13.63
C LEU A 396 6.88 -9.49 -12.81
N LEU A 397 7.02 -9.62 -11.50
CA LEU A 397 5.92 -9.97 -10.60
C LEU A 397 5.54 -8.83 -9.66
N GLY A 398 6.52 -8.04 -9.22
CA GLY A 398 6.28 -6.97 -8.29
C GLY A 398 7.47 -6.05 -8.11
N ALA A 399 7.23 -4.92 -7.47
CA ALA A 399 8.27 -3.97 -7.09
C ALA A 399 7.87 -3.16 -5.87
N GLN A 400 8.87 -2.71 -5.12
CA GLN A 400 8.76 -1.84 -3.97
C GLN A 400 9.85 -0.78 -4.06
N ILE A 401 9.52 0.47 -3.80
CA ILE A 401 10.46 1.58 -3.85
C ILE A 401 10.24 2.49 -2.65
N VAL A 402 11.32 2.89 -1.98
CA VAL A 402 11.33 3.92 -0.95
C VAL A 402 12.36 4.98 -1.27
N GLY A 403 12.05 6.24 -1.03
CA GLY A 403 12.96 7.35 -1.31
C GLY A 403 12.28 8.70 -1.21
N TYR A 404 13.01 9.77 -1.49
CA TYR A 404 12.50 11.13 -1.30
C TYR A 404 12.05 11.79 -2.62
N GLU A 405 12.50 11.29 -3.76
CA GLU A 405 12.17 11.86 -5.07
C GLU A 405 12.06 10.77 -6.15
N GLY A 406 11.10 10.92 -7.07
CA GLY A 406 10.93 10.12 -8.26
C GLY A 406 10.56 8.65 -8.03
N VAL A 407 10.06 8.33 -6.85
CA VAL A 407 9.54 7.00 -6.49
C VAL A 407 8.25 6.71 -7.25
N ASP A 408 7.32 7.67 -7.24
CA ASP A 408 6.02 7.62 -7.91
C ASP A 408 6.17 7.38 -9.43
N LYS A 409 7.08 8.09 -10.07
CA LYS A 409 7.39 7.90 -11.51
C LYS A 409 7.81 6.45 -11.80
N ARG A 410 8.71 5.88 -11.00
CA ARG A 410 9.29 4.55 -11.27
C ARG A 410 8.34 3.42 -10.94
N ILE A 411 7.54 3.57 -9.88
CA ILE A 411 6.55 2.53 -9.55
C ILE A 411 5.48 2.42 -10.64
N ASP A 412 5.07 3.52 -11.27
CA ASP A 412 4.10 3.50 -12.36
C ASP A 412 4.67 2.87 -13.65
N VAL A 413 5.95 3.09 -13.94
CA VAL A 413 6.62 2.38 -15.04
C VAL A 413 6.64 0.87 -14.79
N LEU A 414 7.00 0.44 -13.57
CA LEU A 414 7.01 -0.98 -13.18
C LEU A 414 5.60 -1.57 -13.16
N ALA A 415 4.60 -0.83 -12.68
CA ALA A 415 3.20 -1.23 -12.73
C ALA A 415 2.71 -1.45 -14.16
N THR A 416 3.09 -0.58 -15.06
CA THR A 416 2.79 -0.69 -16.50
C THR A 416 3.48 -1.91 -17.11
N ALA A 417 4.76 -2.13 -16.78
CA ALA A 417 5.53 -3.27 -17.26
C ALA A 417 4.93 -4.61 -16.77
N ILE A 418 4.48 -4.70 -15.51
CA ILE A 418 3.76 -5.87 -14.97
C ILE A 418 2.47 -6.10 -15.76
N ARG A 419 1.69 -5.05 -15.98
CA ARG A 419 0.41 -5.15 -16.69
C ARG A 419 0.60 -5.58 -18.15
N ALA A 420 1.71 -5.20 -18.78
CA ALA A 420 2.10 -5.63 -20.11
C ALA A 420 2.70 -7.06 -20.16
N GLY A 421 2.81 -7.75 -19.04
CA GLY A 421 3.42 -9.09 -18.96
C GLY A 421 4.92 -9.12 -19.28
N MET A 422 5.62 -8.01 -19.03
CA MET A 422 7.02 -7.84 -19.38
C MET A 422 7.93 -8.73 -18.54
N LYS A 423 9.01 -9.23 -19.14
CA LYS A 423 10.12 -9.86 -18.38
C LYS A 423 10.97 -8.76 -17.75
N ALA A 424 11.45 -8.99 -16.53
CA ALA A 424 12.31 -8.05 -15.81
C ALA A 424 13.63 -7.74 -16.56
N THR A 425 14.15 -8.71 -17.33
CA THR A 425 15.30 -8.50 -18.23
C THR A 425 15.03 -7.45 -19.32
N LYS A 426 13.77 -7.18 -19.65
CA LYS A 426 13.37 -6.21 -20.68
C LYS A 426 13.17 -4.79 -20.16
N LEU A 427 13.23 -4.59 -18.85
CA LEU A 427 13.22 -3.25 -18.26
C LEU A 427 14.39 -2.38 -18.77
N LYS A 428 15.51 -3.00 -19.13
CA LYS A 428 16.68 -2.33 -19.70
C LYS A 428 16.42 -1.67 -21.08
N ASP A 429 15.45 -2.19 -21.82
CA ASP A 429 15.14 -1.78 -23.18
C ASP A 429 14.11 -0.61 -23.21
N LEU A 430 13.57 -0.22 -22.04
CA LEU A 430 12.62 0.87 -21.95
C LEU A 430 13.31 2.21 -22.29
N ASP A 431 12.74 2.92 -23.26
CA ASP A 431 13.16 4.28 -23.64
C ASP A 431 12.47 5.30 -22.72
N LEU A 432 13.11 5.63 -21.60
CA LEU A 432 12.55 6.50 -20.58
C LEU A 432 13.09 7.91 -20.70
N ALA A 433 12.22 8.89 -20.49
CA ALA A 433 12.54 10.30 -20.60
C ALA A 433 13.65 10.70 -19.60
N TYR A 434 14.68 11.38 -20.11
CA TYR A 434 15.81 11.84 -19.36
C TYR A 434 16.06 13.34 -19.57
N ALA A 435 16.26 14.01 -18.46
CA ALA A 435 17.01 15.25 -18.33
C ALA A 435 17.60 15.31 -16.91
N PRO A 436 18.72 16.02 -16.67
CA PRO A 436 19.43 16.00 -15.38
C PRO A 436 18.57 16.19 -14.13
N PRO A 437 17.55 17.08 -14.12
CA PRO A 437 16.69 17.29 -12.95
C PRO A 437 15.72 16.14 -12.64
N TYR A 438 15.46 15.24 -13.62
CA TYR A 438 14.37 14.26 -13.52
C TYR A 438 14.83 12.81 -13.46
N SER A 439 16.03 12.52 -13.99
CA SER A 439 16.56 11.16 -14.03
C SER A 439 18.06 11.17 -14.29
N SER A 440 18.64 9.99 -14.44
CA SER A 440 19.95 9.78 -15.07
C SER A 440 19.76 9.10 -16.42
N ALA A 441 20.76 9.17 -17.30
CA ALA A 441 20.70 8.53 -18.62
C ALA A 441 20.45 7.01 -18.53
N LYS A 442 20.83 6.40 -17.41
CA LYS A 442 20.43 5.05 -17.02
C LYS A 442 19.41 5.19 -15.89
N ASP A 443 18.11 5.20 -16.24
CA ASP A 443 17.07 5.30 -15.23
C ASP A 443 17.14 4.14 -14.24
N PRO A 444 16.80 4.31 -12.95
CA PRO A 444 16.70 3.24 -11.97
C PRO A 444 15.98 1.98 -12.47
N VAL A 445 14.92 2.12 -13.26
CA VAL A 445 14.20 0.99 -13.87
C VAL A 445 15.07 0.25 -14.88
N ASN A 446 15.81 0.98 -15.73
CA ASN A 446 16.77 0.35 -16.65
C ASN A 446 17.88 -0.36 -15.89
N MET A 447 18.39 0.23 -14.79
CA MET A 447 19.42 -0.39 -13.95
C MET A 447 18.96 -1.73 -13.36
N ALA A 448 17.71 -1.81 -12.87
CA ALA A 448 17.11 -3.06 -12.42
C ALA A 448 17.11 -4.11 -13.55
N GLY A 449 16.74 -3.71 -14.77
CA GLY A 449 16.78 -4.57 -15.95
C GLY A 449 18.18 -5.10 -16.28
N PHE A 450 19.21 -4.27 -16.18
CA PHE A 450 20.60 -4.68 -16.37
C PHE A 450 21.04 -5.70 -15.31
N MET A 451 20.65 -5.51 -14.04
CA MET A 451 20.99 -6.47 -12.98
C MET A 451 20.35 -7.83 -13.24
N VAL A 452 19.04 -7.86 -13.55
CA VAL A 452 18.34 -9.13 -13.85
C VAL A 452 18.92 -9.80 -15.10
N GLU A 453 19.27 -9.05 -16.13
CA GLU A 453 19.93 -9.61 -17.32
C GLU A 453 21.29 -10.22 -16.99
N ASN A 454 22.11 -9.57 -16.16
CA ASN A 454 23.39 -10.10 -15.74
C ASN A 454 23.25 -11.44 -14.98
N ILE A 455 22.20 -11.57 -14.17
CA ILE A 455 21.86 -12.82 -13.48
C ILE A 455 21.42 -13.87 -14.51
N ALA A 456 20.50 -13.52 -15.41
CA ALA A 456 19.96 -14.41 -16.43
C ALA A 456 21.05 -14.99 -17.36
N ASN A 457 22.07 -14.19 -17.66
CA ASN A 457 23.20 -14.58 -18.51
C ASN A 457 24.35 -15.24 -17.73
N GLY A 458 24.21 -15.47 -16.42
CA GLY A 458 25.26 -16.05 -15.57
C GLY A 458 26.47 -15.13 -15.38
N VAL A 459 26.35 -13.85 -15.74
CA VAL A 459 27.42 -12.85 -15.59
C VAL A 459 27.61 -12.45 -14.12
N LEU A 460 26.53 -12.53 -13.34
CA LEU A 460 26.50 -12.17 -11.93
C LEU A 460 25.83 -13.27 -11.11
N LYS A 461 26.49 -13.71 -10.05
CA LYS A 461 25.87 -14.43 -8.94
C LYS A 461 25.62 -13.45 -7.81
N GLN A 462 24.52 -13.62 -7.10
CA GLN A 462 24.21 -12.76 -5.95
C GLN A 462 23.99 -13.57 -4.67
N TRP A 463 24.10 -12.89 -3.56
CA TRP A 463 23.68 -13.34 -2.25
C TRP A 463 22.81 -12.28 -1.59
N HIS A 464 21.97 -12.69 -0.66
CA HIS A 464 20.90 -11.87 -0.07
C HIS A 464 21.12 -11.66 1.43
N LEU A 465 20.35 -10.75 2.01
CA LEU A 465 20.39 -10.46 3.45
C LEU A 465 20.16 -11.70 4.32
N GLU A 466 19.30 -12.61 3.88
CA GLU A 466 19.00 -13.86 4.58
C GLU A 466 20.22 -14.81 4.68
N ASP A 467 21.18 -14.63 3.80
CA ASP A 467 22.43 -15.41 3.81
C ASP A 467 23.46 -14.83 4.78
N ALA A 468 23.36 -13.55 5.16
CA ALA A 468 24.36 -12.83 5.94
C ALA A 468 24.76 -13.56 7.24
N ASP A 469 23.77 -14.06 7.98
CA ASP A 469 23.99 -14.78 9.25
C ASP A 469 24.45 -16.23 9.05
N ARG A 470 24.29 -16.76 7.82
CA ARG A 470 24.65 -18.15 7.45
C ARG A 470 26.02 -18.26 6.81
N LEU A 471 26.60 -17.13 6.36
CA LEU A 471 27.94 -17.15 5.76
C LEU A 471 28.97 -17.66 6.77
N PRO A 472 29.83 -18.65 6.39
CA PRO A 472 30.86 -19.15 7.27
C PRO A 472 31.84 -18.06 7.72
N ARG A 473 32.23 -18.09 9.01
CA ARG A 473 33.23 -17.19 9.61
C ARG A 473 34.52 -17.94 9.97
N ASP A 474 34.61 -19.21 9.55
CA ASP A 474 35.74 -20.14 9.85
C ASP A 474 36.89 -20.04 8.84
N GLY A 475 36.81 -19.10 7.90
CA GLY A 475 37.83 -18.92 6.85
C GLY A 475 37.67 -19.86 5.64
N SER A 476 36.60 -20.66 5.56
CA SER A 476 36.30 -21.48 4.38
C SER A 476 35.83 -20.66 3.18
N VAL A 477 35.38 -19.42 3.40
CA VAL A 477 35.00 -18.44 2.38
C VAL A 477 35.80 -17.14 2.57
N THR A 478 35.79 -16.29 1.55
CA THR A 478 36.35 -14.94 1.61
C THR A 478 35.19 -13.94 1.74
N LEU A 479 35.19 -13.12 2.78
CA LEU A 479 34.20 -12.10 3.04
C LEU A 479 34.82 -10.72 2.76
N LEU A 480 34.49 -10.11 1.60
CA LEU A 480 35.20 -8.96 1.07
C LEU A 480 34.32 -7.71 1.02
N ASP A 481 34.72 -6.65 1.72
CA ASP A 481 34.13 -5.32 1.61
C ASP A 481 34.98 -4.43 0.67
N THR A 482 34.36 -3.93 -0.39
CA THR A 482 35.04 -3.14 -1.43
C THR A 482 34.75 -1.63 -1.34
N ARG A 483 34.28 -1.17 -0.18
CA ARG A 483 34.13 0.25 0.13
C ARG A 483 35.49 0.92 0.40
N THR A 484 35.48 2.25 0.58
CA THR A 484 36.69 2.93 1.02
C THR A 484 37.05 2.53 2.44
N VAL A 485 38.30 2.78 2.83
CA VAL A 485 38.79 2.51 4.19
C VAL A 485 37.96 3.27 5.23
N GLU A 486 37.60 4.50 4.93
CA GLU A 486 36.78 5.36 5.82
C GLU A 486 35.36 4.82 5.96
N GLU A 487 34.70 4.40 4.86
CA GLU A 487 33.37 3.79 4.91
C GLU A 487 33.37 2.50 5.75
N PHE A 488 34.41 1.68 5.60
CA PHE A 488 34.57 0.45 6.35
C PHE A 488 34.80 0.70 7.84
N ALA A 489 35.62 1.71 8.19
CA ALA A 489 35.91 2.07 9.56
C ALA A 489 34.69 2.62 10.33
N HIS A 490 33.74 3.28 9.62
CA HIS A 490 32.50 3.78 10.23
C HIS A 490 31.49 2.67 10.58
N GLY A 491 31.63 1.46 10.00
CA GLY A 491 30.80 0.30 10.25
C GLY A 491 30.92 -0.71 9.13
N HIS A 492 30.92 -1.99 9.45
CA HIS A 492 31.02 -3.09 8.51
C HIS A 492 30.34 -4.36 9.05
N ILE A 493 30.18 -5.37 8.20
CA ILE A 493 29.65 -6.66 8.63
C ILE A 493 30.79 -7.45 9.28
N ASP A 494 30.55 -8.04 10.45
CA ASP A 494 31.53 -8.84 11.18
C ASP A 494 32.12 -9.96 10.32
N GLY A 495 33.45 -10.10 10.35
CA GLY A 495 34.17 -11.07 9.59
C GLY A 495 34.55 -10.66 8.16
N PHE A 496 34.06 -9.53 7.68
CA PHE A 496 34.49 -8.95 6.41
C PHE A 496 35.82 -8.20 6.59
N PHE A 497 36.69 -8.26 5.60
CA PHE A 497 37.87 -7.42 5.53
C PHE A 497 37.82 -6.51 4.30
N ASN A 498 38.60 -5.43 4.33
CA ASN A 498 38.47 -4.38 3.34
C ASN A 498 39.60 -4.41 2.30
N ILE A 499 39.20 -4.45 1.03
CA ILE A 499 40.03 -4.05 -0.11
C ILE A 499 39.19 -3.10 -0.98
N PRO A 500 39.50 -1.81 -1.02
CA PRO A 500 38.80 -0.88 -1.91
C PRO A 500 38.80 -1.35 -3.36
N VAL A 501 37.68 -1.18 -4.06
CA VAL A 501 37.52 -1.71 -5.43
C VAL A 501 38.63 -1.23 -6.39
N ASP A 502 39.13 0.00 -6.18
CA ASP A 502 40.15 0.61 -7.02
C ASP A 502 41.55 -0.01 -6.80
N GLU A 503 41.79 -0.63 -5.63
CA GLU A 503 43.02 -1.33 -5.29
C GLU A 503 42.96 -2.83 -5.61
N LEU A 504 41.75 -3.39 -5.85
CA LEU A 504 41.52 -4.84 -5.92
C LEU A 504 42.37 -5.52 -6.98
N ARG A 505 42.62 -4.90 -8.15
CA ARG A 505 43.42 -5.50 -9.23
C ARG A 505 44.85 -5.79 -8.82
N GLU A 506 45.46 -4.90 -8.03
CA GLU A 506 46.84 -5.01 -7.55
C GLU A 506 46.95 -5.95 -6.35
N ARG A 507 45.84 -6.15 -5.63
CA ARG A 507 45.79 -6.94 -4.39
C ARG A 507 45.14 -8.31 -4.56
N LEU A 508 44.87 -8.79 -5.78
CA LEU A 508 44.30 -10.11 -6.05
C LEU A 508 45.11 -11.25 -5.44
N GLY A 509 46.42 -11.06 -5.28
CA GLY A 509 47.33 -12.05 -4.66
C GLY A 509 47.09 -12.30 -3.16
N GLU A 510 46.31 -11.42 -2.49
CA GLU A 510 45.92 -11.60 -1.09
C GLU A 510 44.73 -12.57 -0.93
N LEU A 511 44.05 -12.92 -2.05
CA LEU A 511 42.87 -13.76 -2.07
C LEU A 511 43.15 -15.18 -2.50
N ASP A 512 42.53 -16.17 -1.84
CA ASP A 512 42.63 -17.58 -2.23
C ASP A 512 41.55 -17.95 -3.26
N LYS A 513 41.96 -18.26 -4.49
CA LYS A 513 41.04 -18.61 -5.60
C LYS A 513 40.25 -19.90 -5.37
N ARG A 514 40.63 -20.72 -4.40
CA ARG A 514 39.92 -21.96 -4.06
C ARG A 514 38.70 -21.72 -3.19
N LYS A 515 38.54 -20.49 -2.63
CA LYS A 515 37.48 -20.11 -1.74
C LYS A 515 36.45 -19.23 -2.47
N PRO A 516 35.15 -19.47 -2.29
CA PRO A 516 34.14 -18.54 -2.79
C PRO A 516 34.31 -17.18 -2.12
N VAL A 517 34.07 -16.10 -2.89
CA VAL A 517 34.22 -14.72 -2.43
C VAL A 517 32.84 -14.05 -2.36
N TYR A 518 32.40 -13.66 -1.17
CA TYR A 518 31.18 -12.90 -0.93
C TYR A 518 31.53 -11.42 -0.82
N VAL A 519 31.04 -10.63 -1.76
CA VAL A 519 31.47 -9.25 -1.94
C VAL A 519 30.34 -8.29 -1.58
N ILE A 520 30.67 -7.22 -0.83
CA ILE A 520 29.76 -6.12 -0.49
C ILE A 520 30.40 -4.77 -0.83
N CYS A 521 29.55 -3.78 -1.12
CA CYS A 521 29.92 -2.36 -1.13
C CYS A 521 28.74 -1.52 -0.62
N GLN A 522 28.79 -0.18 -0.75
CA GLN A 522 27.76 0.70 -0.18
C GLN A 522 26.37 0.53 -0.80
N SER A 523 26.27 0.32 -2.15
CA SER A 523 24.99 0.31 -2.88
C SER A 523 24.85 -0.82 -3.91
N GLY A 524 25.81 -1.76 -3.98
CA GLY A 524 25.83 -2.90 -4.90
C GLY A 524 26.63 -2.68 -6.19
N LEU A 525 26.96 -1.45 -6.61
CA LEU A 525 27.65 -1.18 -7.87
C LEU A 525 29.16 -1.50 -7.81
N ARG A 526 29.89 -1.00 -6.80
CA ARG A 526 31.32 -1.27 -6.64
C ARG A 526 31.60 -2.76 -6.42
N SER A 527 30.74 -3.44 -5.65
CA SER A 527 30.85 -4.89 -5.45
C SER A 527 30.52 -5.69 -6.71
N TYR A 528 29.62 -5.21 -7.57
CA TYR A 528 29.43 -5.78 -8.91
C TYR A 528 30.71 -5.64 -9.76
N ILE A 529 31.34 -4.45 -9.79
CA ILE A 529 32.61 -4.24 -10.49
C ILE A 529 33.68 -5.19 -9.94
N ALA A 530 33.80 -5.30 -8.60
CA ALA A 530 34.73 -6.23 -7.95
C ALA A 530 34.46 -7.69 -8.34
N CYS A 531 33.19 -8.13 -8.37
CA CYS A 531 32.83 -9.46 -8.85
C CYS A 531 33.26 -9.68 -10.33
N ARG A 532 33.16 -8.66 -11.17
CA ARG A 532 33.64 -8.79 -12.57
C ARG A 532 35.17 -8.92 -12.65
N ILE A 533 35.91 -8.16 -11.82
CA ILE A 533 37.37 -8.29 -11.71
C ILE A 533 37.73 -9.69 -11.23
N LEU A 534 37.09 -10.15 -10.15
CA LEU A 534 37.34 -11.46 -9.55
C LEU A 534 37.04 -12.61 -10.54
N ALA A 535 35.84 -12.60 -11.14
CA ALA A 535 35.43 -13.63 -12.11
C ALA A 535 36.35 -13.67 -13.34
N GLY A 536 36.79 -12.51 -13.86
CA GLY A 536 37.78 -12.42 -14.94
C GLY A 536 39.15 -12.98 -14.58
N ASN A 537 39.45 -13.14 -13.28
CA ASN A 537 40.65 -13.73 -12.76
C ASN A 537 40.45 -15.15 -12.19
N GLY A 538 39.29 -15.78 -12.46
CA GLY A 538 39.01 -17.19 -12.13
C GLY A 538 38.56 -17.44 -10.70
N PHE A 539 38.04 -16.43 -9.98
CA PHE A 539 37.39 -16.58 -8.68
C PHE A 539 35.92 -16.92 -8.83
N ASP A 540 35.41 -17.75 -7.93
CA ASP A 540 33.97 -17.88 -7.73
C ASP A 540 33.49 -16.80 -6.77
N CYS A 541 32.62 -15.91 -7.22
CA CYS A 541 32.25 -14.71 -6.46
C CYS A 541 30.77 -14.37 -6.54
N TYR A 542 30.26 -13.74 -5.47
CA TYR A 542 28.85 -13.42 -5.26
C TYR A 542 28.70 -11.96 -4.80
N ASN A 543 27.84 -11.20 -5.46
CA ASN A 543 27.55 -9.82 -5.13
C ASN A 543 26.38 -9.70 -4.15
N PHE A 544 26.52 -8.89 -3.10
CA PHE A 544 25.40 -8.61 -2.20
C PHE A 544 24.33 -7.76 -2.88
N SER A 545 23.10 -8.27 -2.90
CA SER A 545 21.93 -7.55 -3.41
C SER A 545 21.50 -6.47 -2.40
N GLY A 546 21.67 -5.18 -2.75
CA GLY A 546 21.28 -4.03 -1.92
C GLY A 546 22.43 -3.20 -1.34
N GLY A 547 23.60 -3.82 -1.08
CA GLY A 547 24.76 -3.15 -0.50
C GLY A 547 24.63 -2.85 1.00
N PHE A 548 25.69 -2.31 1.61
CA PHE A 548 25.79 -2.06 3.05
C PHE A 548 24.71 -1.10 3.56
N ARG A 549 24.34 -0.08 2.77
CA ARG A 549 23.22 0.83 3.12
C ARG A 549 21.91 0.07 3.40
N PHE A 550 21.60 -0.93 2.58
CA PHE A 550 20.41 -1.76 2.76
C PHE A 550 20.58 -2.68 3.98
N TYR A 551 21.72 -3.35 4.09
CA TYR A 551 22.04 -4.20 5.23
C TYR A 551 21.92 -3.45 6.56
N ASP A 552 22.56 -2.30 6.68
CA ASP A 552 22.59 -1.46 7.88
C ASP A 552 21.18 -0.99 8.27
N ALA A 553 20.41 -0.47 7.29
CA ALA A 553 19.05 -0.01 7.55
C ALA A 553 18.13 -1.11 8.08
N VAL A 554 18.25 -2.34 7.55
CA VAL A 554 17.39 -3.46 7.96
C VAL A 554 17.86 -4.08 9.27
N THR A 555 19.17 -4.26 9.47
CA THR A 555 19.70 -4.85 10.71
C THR A 555 19.50 -3.95 11.91
N ASN A 556 19.74 -2.65 11.77
CA ASN A 556 19.45 -1.68 12.83
C ASN A 556 17.98 -1.67 13.22
N ASP A 557 17.06 -1.67 12.24
CA ASP A 557 15.63 -1.74 12.52
C ASP A 557 15.23 -3.05 13.23
N ARG A 558 15.79 -4.19 12.81
CA ARG A 558 15.56 -5.48 13.50
C ARG A 558 16.03 -5.45 14.96
N CYS A 559 17.22 -4.90 15.22
CA CYS A 559 17.72 -4.73 16.58
C CYS A 559 16.79 -3.83 17.42
N LEU A 560 16.32 -2.73 16.85
CA LEU A 560 15.39 -1.82 17.54
C LEU A 560 14.03 -2.49 17.82
N ILE A 561 13.49 -3.29 16.91
CA ILE A 561 12.24 -4.03 17.12
C ILE A 561 12.42 -5.08 18.25
N GLU A 562 13.56 -5.76 18.31
CA GLU A 562 13.85 -6.79 19.32
C GLU A 562 14.15 -6.21 20.69
N SER A 563 14.73 -5.01 20.77
CA SER A 563 15.09 -4.32 22.00
C SER A 563 14.02 -3.34 22.50
N ALA A 564 13.06 -2.94 21.64
CA ALA A 564 12.03 -1.97 21.97
C ALA A 564 11.11 -2.49 23.09
N THR A 565 10.78 -1.61 24.03
CA THR A 565 9.70 -1.82 24.99
C THR A 565 8.37 -1.44 24.37
N ALA A 566 7.25 -1.86 24.98
CA ALA A 566 5.91 -1.51 24.51
C ALA A 566 5.66 0.01 24.43
N CYS A 567 6.34 0.83 25.25
CA CYS A 567 6.28 2.29 25.13
C CYS A 567 7.10 2.86 23.96
N GLY A 568 7.70 2.03 23.12
CA GLY A 568 8.48 2.44 21.95
C GLY A 568 9.80 3.14 22.31
N MET A 569 10.27 3.01 23.53
CA MET A 569 11.59 3.47 23.94
C MET A 569 12.59 2.35 23.72
N ASP A 570 13.65 2.64 22.96
CA ASP A 570 14.77 1.71 22.84
C ASP A 570 15.38 1.48 24.23
N ARG A 571 15.78 0.25 24.52
CA ARG A 571 16.57 -0.03 25.72
C ARG A 571 17.93 0.64 25.53
N ALA A 572 18.27 1.56 26.43
CA ALA A 572 19.57 2.24 26.45
C ALA A 572 20.72 1.26 26.66
#